data_20db718efee8e78751d5ff0f8571e5cd
#
_entry.id   20db718efee8e78751d5ff0f8571e5cd
#
_cell.length_a   1.000
_cell.length_b   1.000
_cell.length_c   1.000
_cell.angle_alpha   90.00
_cell.angle_beta   90.00
_cell.angle_gamma   90.00
#
_symmetry.space_group_name_H-M   'P 1'
#
loop_
_entity.id
_entity.type
_entity.pdbx_description
1 polymer ?
#
loop_
_entity_poly.entity_id
_entity_poly.type
_entity_poly.pdbx_seq_one_letter_code
_entity_poly.pdbx_strand_id
1 'polypeptide(L)'
;YSLDIRWLGLGELSHIDARISGDVLGGLYQGEAHELDPYQLTLAIWQAAESQGARIVNRSVTAIAIEGDHVSGVVTGGQNFEADAVVAAAGPWSSELLSDVGVDVPITPLKGQIIRLNAPGPALKVSLSWGTDYAITKPDGLTWIGTTEEEVGFDDRTTDEARDRIIGSAVEMLPYLEDAELVQQTACLRPMAPDKMPIIDAEPGPEGLVIATGGGRQGILVGPALGETTAALVVGNEPPVDISAFSLARFS
;
A
#
# COMPACT_ATOMS: atom_id res chain seq x y z
N TYR A 1 -21.89 -9.97 -4.99
CA TYR A 1 -20.98 -10.25 -6.11
C TYR A 1 -20.64 -11.73 -6.10
N SER A 2 -20.80 -12.43 -7.23
CA SER A 2 -20.35 -13.83 -7.42
C SER A 2 -18.93 -13.75 -7.99
N LEU A 3 -17.95 -14.24 -7.23
CA LEU A 3 -16.58 -14.37 -7.74
C LEU A 3 -16.48 -15.72 -8.47
N ASP A 4 -15.97 -15.73 -9.72
CA ASP A 4 -15.65 -16.96 -10.44
C ASP A 4 -14.31 -17.52 -9.92
N ILE A 5 -14.41 -18.30 -8.84
CA ILE A 5 -13.26 -18.99 -8.23
C ILE A 5 -13.40 -20.49 -8.47
N ARG A 6 -12.39 -21.11 -9.06
CA ARG A 6 -12.38 -22.55 -9.31
C ARG A 6 -11.05 -23.18 -8.94
N TRP A 7 -11.11 -24.43 -8.51
CA TRP A 7 -9.93 -25.25 -8.29
C TRP A 7 -9.39 -25.76 -9.62
N LEU A 8 -8.09 -25.61 -9.82
CA LEU A 8 -7.35 -26.21 -10.96
C LEU A 8 -6.35 -27.24 -10.42
N GLY A 9 -6.37 -28.42 -10.98
CA GLY A 9 -5.33 -29.41 -10.73
C GLY A 9 -4.03 -29.08 -11.45
N LEU A 10 -2.94 -29.82 -11.15
CA LEU A 10 -1.62 -29.56 -11.73
C LEU A 10 -1.64 -29.54 -13.26
N GLY A 11 -2.38 -30.47 -13.90
CA GLY A 11 -2.49 -30.52 -15.36
C GLY A 11 -3.13 -29.24 -15.95
N GLU A 12 -4.11 -28.67 -15.29
CA GLU A 12 -4.75 -27.42 -15.72
C GLU A 12 -3.85 -26.19 -15.46
N LEU A 13 -3.15 -26.16 -14.33
CA LEU A 13 -2.15 -25.13 -14.03
C LEU A 13 -1.03 -25.11 -15.07
N SER A 14 -0.55 -26.26 -15.50
CA SER A 14 0.48 -26.40 -16.55
C SER A 14 0.03 -25.86 -17.91
N HIS A 15 -1.28 -25.83 -18.18
CA HIS A 15 -1.81 -25.18 -19.39
C HIS A 15 -1.82 -23.64 -19.27
N ILE A 16 -1.92 -23.10 -18.06
CA ILE A 16 -1.79 -21.66 -17.81
C ILE A 16 -0.34 -21.25 -17.99
N ASP A 17 0.55 -21.90 -17.24
CA ASP A 17 2.00 -21.71 -17.36
C ASP A 17 2.74 -23.03 -17.03
N ALA A 18 3.39 -23.60 -18.02
CA ALA A 18 4.11 -24.88 -17.88
C ALA A 18 5.37 -24.78 -17.01
N ARG A 19 5.76 -23.56 -16.60
CA ARG A 19 6.92 -23.31 -15.75
C ARG A 19 6.60 -23.37 -14.25
N ILE A 20 5.31 -23.50 -13.88
CA ILE A 20 4.91 -23.74 -12.48
C ILE A 20 5.50 -25.09 -12.03
N SER A 21 6.01 -25.13 -10.80
CA SER A 21 6.58 -26.33 -10.19
C SER A 21 5.63 -27.54 -10.29
N GLY A 22 6.20 -28.70 -10.61
CA GLY A 22 5.46 -29.96 -10.63
C GLY A 22 5.09 -30.49 -9.24
N ASP A 23 5.60 -29.89 -8.17
CA ASP A 23 5.36 -30.30 -6.79
C ASP A 23 4.08 -29.71 -6.20
N VAL A 24 3.38 -28.81 -6.92
CA VAL A 24 2.09 -28.25 -6.48
C VAL A 24 0.96 -29.26 -6.71
N LEU A 25 0.04 -29.34 -5.75
CA LEU A 25 -1.16 -30.19 -5.87
C LEU A 25 -2.24 -29.58 -6.77
N GLY A 26 -2.26 -28.25 -6.87
CA GLY A 26 -3.25 -27.48 -7.60
C GLY A 26 -3.32 -26.05 -7.06
N GLY A 27 -4.28 -25.27 -7.54
CA GLY A 27 -4.46 -23.88 -7.12
C GLY A 27 -5.88 -23.38 -7.29
N LEU A 28 -6.21 -22.29 -6.59
CA LEU A 28 -7.43 -21.55 -6.81
C LEU A 28 -7.19 -20.53 -7.92
N TYR A 29 -8.02 -20.55 -8.93
CA TYR A 29 -7.97 -19.61 -10.05
C TYR A 29 -9.10 -18.61 -9.96
N GLN A 30 -8.78 -17.34 -10.12
CA GLN A 30 -9.73 -16.24 -10.25
C GLN A 30 -9.46 -15.49 -11.55
N GLY A 31 -10.40 -15.58 -12.50
CA GLY A 31 -10.23 -15.01 -13.83
C GLY A 31 -10.39 -13.49 -13.93
N GLU A 32 -11.04 -12.86 -12.97
CA GLU A 32 -11.35 -11.42 -12.96
C GLU A 32 -10.37 -10.58 -12.12
N ALA A 33 -9.28 -11.18 -11.64
CA ALA A 33 -8.25 -10.44 -10.93
C ALA A 33 -7.47 -9.53 -11.90
N HIS A 34 -7.24 -8.30 -11.47
CA HIS A 34 -6.46 -7.31 -12.22
C HIS A 34 -5.25 -6.87 -11.41
N GLU A 35 -4.20 -6.52 -12.12
CA GLU A 35 -2.95 -6.06 -11.54
C GLU A 35 -2.61 -4.66 -12.03
N LEU A 36 -1.97 -3.89 -11.20
CA LEU A 36 -1.48 -2.57 -11.55
C LEU A 36 -0.09 -2.33 -10.98
N ASP A 37 0.60 -1.34 -11.51
CA ASP A 37 1.81 -0.78 -10.93
C ASP A 37 1.41 0.35 -9.96
N PRO A 38 1.67 0.20 -8.64
CA PRO A 38 1.25 1.19 -7.64
C PRO A 38 1.97 2.54 -7.82
N TYR A 39 3.20 2.55 -8.31
CA TYR A 39 3.92 3.80 -8.59
C TYR A 39 3.27 4.55 -9.76
N GLN A 40 2.99 3.86 -10.86
CA GLN A 40 2.33 4.46 -12.02
C GLN A 40 0.92 4.95 -11.70
N LEU A 41 0.16 4.19 -10.88
CA LEU A 41 -1.15 4.63 -10.41
C LEU A 41 -1.05 5.92 -9.61
N THR A 42 -0.15 5.99 -8.63
CA THR A 42 0.06 7.18 -7.80
C THR A 42 0.43 8.39 -8.65
N LEU A 43 1.34 8.20 -9.60
CA LEU A 43 1.77 9.26 -10.52
C LEU A 43 0.62 9.77 -11.40
N ALA A 44 -0.21 8.86 -11.91
CA ALA A 44 -1.37 9.21 -12.72
C ALA A 44 -2.41 10.01 -11.91
N ILE A 45 -2.67 9.63 -10.66
CA ILE A 45 -3.56 10.36 -9.76
C ILE A 45 -3.00 11.76 -9.46
N TRP A 46 -1.71 11.87 -9.20
CA TRP A 46 -1.05 13.17 -8.99
C TRP A 46 -1.22 14.09 -10.20
N GLN A 47 -0.88 13.61 -11.39
CA GLN A 47 -1.02 14.37 -12.63
C GLN A 47 -2.46 14.81 -12.89
N ALA A 48 -3.43 13.92 -12.61
CA ALA A 48 -4.84 14.25 -12.70
C ALA A 48 -5.25 15.35 -11.72
N ALA A 49 -4.79 15.28 -10.47
CA ALA A 49 -5.04 16.31 -9.46
C ALA A 49 -4.43 17.66 -9.86
N GLU A 50 -3.17 17.68 -10.32
CA GLU A 50 -2.50 18.90 -10.80
C GLU A 50 -3.25 19.52 -11.99
N SER A 51 -3.76 18.71 -12.92
CA SER A 51 -4.55 19.20 -14.05
C SER A 51 -5.86 19.89 -13.64
N GLN A 52 -6.33 19.60 -12.42
CA GLN A 52 -7.50 20.21 -11.80
C GLN A 52 -7.16 21.34 -10.82
N GLY A 53 -5.89 21.75 -10.75
CA GLY A 53 -5.44 22.89 -9.95
C GLY A 53 -4.81 22.55 -8.60
N ALA A 54 -4.67 21.28 -8.25
CA ALA A 54 -3.91 20.88 -7.07
C ALA A 54 -2.43 21.26 -7.22
N ARG A 55 -1.78 21.61 -6.12
CA ARG A 55 -0.35 21.90 -6.10
C ARG A 55 0.39 20.83 -5.33
N ILE A 56 1.38 20.23 -5.96
CA ILE A 56 2.25 19.26 -5.30
C ILE A 56 3.51 20.00 -4.84
N VAL A 57 3.78 19.91 -3.53
CA VAL A 57 4.94 20.55 -2.91
C VAL A 57 5.82 19.49 -2.27
N ASN A 58 7.00 19.28 -2.82
CA ASN A 58 7.96 18.30 -2.29
C ASN A 58 8.66 18.88 -1.04
N ARG A 59 8.03 18.76 0.11
CA ARG A 59 8.52 19.17 1.43
C ARG A 59 8.08 18.17 2.49
N SER A 60 8.89 18.02 3.53
CA SER A 60 8.51 17.29 4.73
C SER A 60 7.71 18.21 5.64
N VAL A 61 6.50 17.80 5.98
CA VAL A 61 5.70 18.42 7.04
C VAL A 61 6.28 17.98 8.38
N THR A 62 6.57 18.93 9.25
CA THR A 62 7.14 18.68 10.58
C THR A 62 6.15 18.92 11.70
N ALA A 63 5.06 19.64 11.46
CA ALA A 63 3.98 19.84 12.42
C ALA A 63 2.69 20.30 11.71
N ILE A 64 1.56 20.12 12.39
CA ILE A 64 0.29 20.74 12.04
C ILE A 64 0.20 22.06 12.82
N ALA A 65 -0.08 23.15 12.13
CA ALA A 65 -0.25 24.44 12.76
C ALA A 65 -1.67 24.58 13.33
N ILE A 66 -1.77 25.03 14.58
CA ILE A 66 -3.03 25.21 15.31
C ILE A 66 -3.16 26.66 15.74
N GLU A 67 -4.36 27.22 15.59
CA GLU A 67 -4.73 28.53 16.11
C GLU A 67 -6.05 28.42 16.92
N GLY A 68 -5.93 28.53 18.24
CA GLY A 68 -7.04 28.24 19.15
C GLY A 68 -7.33 26.71 19.17
N ASP A 69 -8.51 26.32 18.74
CA ASP A 69 -8.99 24.92 18.61
C ASP A 69 -9.08 24.44 17.15
N HIS A 70 -8.60 25.25 16.21
CA HIS A 70 -8.67 24.96 14.76
C HIS A 70 -7.27 24.67 14.17
N VAL A 71 -7.23 23.87 13.11
CA VAL A 71 -6.04 23.82 12.27
C VAL A 71 -5.91 25.14 11.49
N SER A 72 -4.69 25.65 11.35
CA SER A 72 -4.40 26.83 10.53
C SER A 72 -3.45 26.51 9.36
N GLY A 73 -3.03 25.26 9.24
CA GLY A 73 -2.18 24.81 8.16
C GLY A 73 -1.14 23.78 8.58
N VAL A 74 -0.01 23.76 7.86
CA VAL A 74 1.12 22.86 8.14
C VAL A 74 2.45 23.61 8.16
N VAL A 75 3.37 23.13 8.98
CA VAL A 75 4.74 23.63 9.10
C VAL A 75 5.70 22.72 8.35
N THR A 76 6.60 23.32 7.60
CA THR A 76 7.73 22.61 6.97
C THR A 76 9.05 23.26 7.37
N GLY A 77 10.17 22.62 7.12
CA GLY A 77 11.50 23.11 7.54
C GLY A 77 11.96 24.46 6.91
N GLY A 78 11.05 25.30 6.45
CA GLY A 78 11.40 26.61 5.88
C GLY A 78 10.22 27.45 5.43
N GLN A 79 9.00 26.90 5.48
CA GLN A 79 7.80 27.62 5.06
C GLN A 79 6.56 27.02 5.71
N ASN A 80 5.62 27.85 6.11
CA ASN A 80 4.30 27.45 6.54
C ASN A 80 3.33 27.53 5.35
N PHE A 81 2.38 26.62 5.32
CA PHE A 81 1.28 26.62 4.37
C PHE A 81 -0.01 26.78 5.15
N GLU A 82 -0.70 27.89 4.93
CA GLU A 82 -1.99 28.16 5.56
C GLU A 82 -3.09 27.35 4.86
N ALA A 83 -4.03 26.82 5.65
CA ALA A 83 -5.18 26.06 5.18
C ALA A 83 -6.28 26.06 6.23
N ASP A 84 -7.54 26.04 5.76
CA ASP A 84 -8.73 25.93 6.61
C ASP A 84 -9.01 24.49 7.06
N ALA A 85 -8.40 23.50 6.36
CA ALA A 85 -8.47 22.09 6.73
C ALA A 85 -7.16 21.38 6.38
N VAL A 86 -6.80 20.37 7.17
CA VAL A 86 -5.61 19.55 6.98
C VAL A 86 -6.02 18.07 6.97
N VAL A 87 -5.61 17.36 5.92
CA VAL A 87 -5.72 15.88 5.86
C VAL A 87 -4.39 15.27 6.24
N ALA A 88 -4.36 14.58 7.37
CA ALA A 88 -3.20 13.81 7.79
C ALA A 88 -3.22 12.41 7.12
N ALA A 89 -2.58 12.33 5.95
CA ALA A 89 -2.39 11.08 5.19
C ALA A 89 -0.91 10.64 5.22
N ALA A 90 -0.26 10.77 6.38
CA ALA A 90 1.19 10.62 6.54
C ALA A 90 1.66 9.16 6.62
N GLY A 91 0.80 8.18 6.30
CA GLY A 91 1.17 6.77 6.30
C GLY A 91 1.77 6.31 7.63
N PRO A 92 2.97 5.66 7.63
CA PRO A 92 3.60 5.18 8.88
C PRO A 92 3.97 6.29 9.87
N TRP A 93 4.13 7.52 9.40
CA TRP A 93 4.48 8.69 10.23
C TRP A 93 3.27 9.39 10.85
N SER A 94 2.04 8.86 10.65
CA SER A 94 0.81 9.47 11.16
C SER A 94 0.80 9.58 12.68
N SER A 95 1.30 8.58 13.41
CA SER A 95 1.35 8.61 14.88
C SER A 95 2.24 9.74 15.39
N GLU A 96 3.42 9.92 14.80
CA GLU A 96 4.37 10.97 15.18
C GLU A 96 3.79 12.36 14.88
N LEU A 97 3.31 12.57 13.65
CA LEU A 97 2.77 13.87 13.23
C LEU A 97 1.55 14.32 14.06
N LEU A 98 0.69 13.39 14.45
CA LEU A 98 -0.57 13.69 15.13
C LEU A 98 -0.43 13.79 16.66
N SER A 99 0.61 13.19 17.23
CA SER A 99 0.87 13.26 18.68
C SER A 99 1.08 14.70 19.16
N ASP A 100 1.69 15.54 18.35
CA ASP A 100 1.96 16.95 18.70
C ASP A 100 0.68 17.80 18.83
N VAL A 101 -0.42 17.35 18.21
CA VAL A 101 -1.74 18.00 18.33
C VAL A 101 -2.69 17.24 19.25
N GLY A 102 -2.15 16.34 20.07
CA GLY A 102 -2.90 15.60 21.10
C GLY A 102 -3.78 14.46 20.57
N VAL A 103 -3.53 13.99 19.35
CA VAL A 103 -4.27 12.89 18.73
C VAL A 103 -3.41 11.64 18.72
N ASP A 104 -3.79 10.62 19.47
CA ASP A 104 -3.11 9.34 19.52
C ASP A 104 -3.66 8.40 18.44
N VAL A 105 -2.85 8.10 17.44
CA VAL A 105 -3.20 7.24 16.32
C VAL A 105 -2.31 6.01 16.33
N PRO A 106 -2.85 4.79 16.58
CA PRO A 106 -2.05 3.58 16.79
C PRO A 106 -1.56 2.97 15.46
N ILE A 107 -0.77 3.72 14.71
CA ILE A 107 -0.16 3.25 13.47
C ILE A 107 1.29 2.84 13.74
N THR A 108 1.65 1.65 13.28
CA THR A 108 3.02 1.14 13.30
C THR A 108 3.51 0.82 11.89
N PRO A 109 4.80 1.03 11.59
CA PRO A 109 5.36 0.62 10.30
C PRO A 109 5.55 -0.90 10.23
N LEU A 110 5.07 -1.52 9.13
CA LEU A 110 5.38 -2.90 8.79
C LEU A 110 6.21 -2.90 7.51
N LYS A 111 7.50 -3.24 7.64
CA LYS A 111 8.39 -3.32 6.48
C LYS A 111 8.04 -4.50 5.59
N GLY A 112 8.07 -4.27 4.29
CA GLY A 112 7.98 -5.32 3.27
C GLY A 112 9.05 -5.12 2.21
N GLN A 113 9.73 -6.22 1.85
CA GLN A 113 10.73 -6.21 0.79
C GLN A 113 10.24 -7.03 -0.39
N ILE A 114 10.56 -6.54 -1.58
CA ILE A 114 10.30 -7.21 -2.86
C ILE A 114 11.55 -7.18 -3.72
N ILE A 115 11.64 -8.13 -4.65
CA ILE A 115 12.67 -8.17 -5.68
C ILE A 115 12.05 -8.05 -7.07
N ARG A 116 12.83 -7.57 -8.02
CA ARG A 116 12.50 -7.50 -9.43
C ARG A 116 13.55 -8.24 -10.22
N LEU A 117 13.11 -9.25 -10.97
CA LEU A 117 13.98 -10.11 -11.73
C LEU A 117 13.78 -9.89 -13.23
N ASN A 118 14.87 -9.88 -13.98
CA ASN A 118 14.86 -10.07 -15.40
C ASN A 118 14.84 -11.58 -15.66
N ALA A 119 13.64 -12.13 -15.83
CA ALA A 119 13.42 -13.57 -15.92
C ALA A 119 13.51 -14.06 -17.36
N PRO A 120 14.09 -15.25 -17.63
CA PRO A 120 14.15 -15.79 -18.96
C PRO A 120 12.76 -16.23 -19.48
N GLY A 121 12.55 -16.10 -20.79
CA GLY A 121 11.33 -16.52 -21.46
C GLY A 121 10.19 -15.50 -21.44
N PRO A 122 8.95 -15.91 -21.75
CA PRO A 122 7.82 -14.99 -21.85
C PRO A 122 7.34 -14.50 -20.46
N ALA A 123 6.67 -13.35 -20.44
CA ALA A 123 5.98 -12.84 -19.27
C ALA A 123 5.03 -13.87 -18.65
N LEU A 124 4.85 -13.82 -17.33
CA LEU A 124 3.79 -14.58 -16.65
C LEU A 124 2.43 -14.07 -17.14
N LYS A 125 1.55 -14.99 -17.50
CA LYS A 125 0.21 -14.67 -17.99
C LYS A 125 -0.77 -14.30 -16.87
N VAL A 126 -0.46 -14.73 -15.65
CA VAL A 126 -1.27 -14.53 -14.46
C VAL A 126 -0.37 -14.17 -13.28
N SER A 127 -0.92 -13.51 -12.28
CA SER A 127 -0.29 -13.42 -10.98
C SER A 127 -0.37 -14.77 -10.27
N LEU A 128 0.72 -15.19 -9.68
CA LEU A 128 0.80 -16.41 -8.89
C LEU A 128 0.99 -16.00 -7.42
N SER A 129 0.27 -16.66 -6.51
CA SER A 129 0.43 -16.43 -5.07
C SER A 129 0.52 -17.76 -4.34
N TRP A 130 1.43 -17.84 -3.38
CA TRP A 130 1.63 -19.01 -2.52
C TRP A 130 2.13 -18.58 -1.14
N GLY A 131 1.51 -19.09 -0.10
CA GLY A 131 1.81 -18.63 1.25
C GLY A 131 1.63 -17.10 1.37
N THR A 132 2.71 -16.40 1.70
CA THR A 132 2.78 -14.93 1.75
C THR A 132 3.43 -14.31 0.52
N ASP A 133 3.95 -15.15 -0.38
CA ASP A 133 4.68 -14.69 -1.56
C ASP A 133 3.78 -14.62 -2.80
N TYR A 134 4.24 -13.87 -3.78
CA TYR A 134 3.63 -13.77 -5.10
C TYR A 134 4.69 -13.55 -6.17
N ALA A 135 4.33 -13.87 -7.41
CA ALA A 135 5.11 -13.52 -8.59
C ALA A 135 4.19 -13.00 -9.70
N ILE A 136 4.61 -11.91 -10.35
CA ILE A 136 3.91 -11.33 -11.49
C ILE A 136 4.87 -10.59 -12.39
N THR A 137 4.68 -10.68 -13.72
CA THR A 137 5.39 -9.81 -14.66
C THR A 137 4.61 -8.50 -14.84
N LYS A 138 5.25 -7.38 -14.55
CA LYS A 138 4.68 -6.05 -14.70
C LYS A 138 4.95 -5.46 -16.11
N PRO A 139 4.30 -4.34 -16.48
CA PRO A 139 4.50 -3.72 -17.80
C PRO A 139 5.93 -3.29 -18.13
N ASP A 140 6.80 -3.14 -17.12
CA ASP A 140 8.24 -2.90 -17.29
C ASP A 140 9.00 -4.13 -17.80
N GLY A 141 8.34 -5.28 -17.95
CA GLY A 141 8.91 -6.56 -18.37
C GLY A 141 9.59 -7.33 -17.25
N LEU A 142 9.70 -6.77 -16.04
CA LEU A 142 10.32 -7.45 -14.91
C LEU A 142 9.32 -8.31 -14.16
N THR A 143 9.78 -9.45 -13.66
CA THR A 143 9.00 -10.27 -12.74
C THR A 143 9.22 -9.78 -11.31
N TRP A 144 8.16 -9.24 -10.73
CA TRP A 144 8.15 -8.76 -9.36
C TRP A 144 7.76 -9.91 -8.43
N ILE A 145 8.53 -10.08 -7.37
CA ILE A 145 8.34 -11.16 -6.41
C ILE A 145 8.43 -10.59 -5.01
N GLY A 146 7.57 -11.03 -4.14
CA GLY A 146 7.54 -10.63 -2.74
C GLY A 146 6.60 -11.53 -1.95
N THR A 147 6.50 -11.33 -0.70
CA THR A 147 7.02 -10.17 0.05
C THR A 147 7.47 -10.61 1.44
N THR A 148 8.28 -9.79 2.13
CA THR A 148 8.50 -9.96 3.56
C THR A 148 7.49 -9.18 4.39
N GLU A 149 7.45 -9.49 5.68
CA GLU A 149 6.75 -8.75 6.72
C GLU A 149 7.64 -8.72 7.95
N GLU A 150 8.11 -7.51 8.28
CA GLU A 150 9.14 -7.32 9.30
C GLU A 150 8.73 -6.17 10.23
N GLU A 151 8.64 -6.45 11.54
CA GLU A 151 8.38 -5.46 12.58
C GLU A 151 9.72 -4.87 13.08
N VAL A 152 10.30 -3.98 12.30
CA VAL A 152 11.63 -3.39 12.53
C VAL A 152 11.58 -1.87 12.70
N GLY A 153 10.41 -1.33 13.03
CA GLY A 153 10.20 0.11 13.13
C GLY A 153 10.41 0.80 11.78
N PHE A 154 11.09 1.93 11.80
CA PHE A 154 11.35 2.74 10.59
C PHE A 154 12.61 2.34 9.80
N ASP A 155 13.17 1.15 10.04
CA ASP A 155 14.28 0.64 9.20
C ASP A 155 13.74 0.20 7.83
N ASP A 156 13.95 1.02 6.82
CA ASP A 156 13.53 0.82 5.43
C ASP A 156 14.64 0.25 4.52
N ARG A 157 15.75 -0.20 5.11
CA ARG A 157 16.85 -0.80 4.34
C ARG A 157 16.49 -2.21 3.87
N THR A 158 16.98 -2.57 2.69
CA THR A 158 16.93 -3.95 2.19
C THR A 158 17.98 -4.82 2.88
N THR A 159 17.72 -6.14 2.94
CA THR A 159 18.63 -7.11 3.57
C THR A 159 18.87 -8.31 2.65
N ASP A 160 20.07 -8.89 2.75
CA ASP A 160 20.43 -10.07 1.98
C ASP A 160 19.57 -11.29 2.39
N GLU A 161 19.24 -11.41 3.68
CA GLU A 161 18.39 -12.48 4.19
C GLU A 161 17.00 -12.47 3.55
N ALA A 162 16.41 -11.28 3.43
CA ALA A 162 15.10 -11.12 2.78
C ALA A 162 15.16 -11.47 1.29
N ARG A 163 16.22 -11.01 0.61
CA ARG A 163 16.47 -11.34 -0.79
C ARG A 163 16.55 -12.85 -0.99
N ASP A 164 17.43 -13.51 -0.22
CA ASP A 164 17.72 -14.94 -0.38
C ASP A 164 16.49 -15.78 -0.05
N ARG A 165 15.69 -15.37 0.96
CA ARG A 165 14.41 -16.00 1.26
C ARG A 165 13.42 -15.88 0.10
N ILE A 166 13.26 -14.67 -0.46
CA ILE A 166 12.32 -14.42 -1.57
C ILE A 166 12.75 -15.20 -2.81
N ILE A 167 14.04 -15.19 -3.15
CA ILE A 167 14.56 -15.96 -4.30
C ILE A 167 14.33 -17.47 -4.09
N GLY A 168 14.64 -18.00 -2.91
CA GLY A 168 14.44 -19.41 -2.60
C GLY A 168 12.97 -19.83 -2.76
N SER A 169 12.04 -19.06 -2.18
CA SER A 169 10.60 -19.30 -2.33
C SER A 169 10.14 -19.20 -3.78
N ALA A 170 10.68 -18.24 -4.54
CA ALA A 170 10.34 -18.04 -5.94
C ALA A 170 10.80 -19.22 -6.82
N VAL A 171 12.03 -19.71 -6.62
CA VAL A 171 12.59 -20.85 -7.36
C VAL A 171 11.86 -22.14 -7.03
N GLU A 172 11.41 -22.33 -5.78
CA GLU A 172 10.58 -23.47 -5.40
C GLU A 172 9.26 -23.53 -6.19
N MET A 173 8.60 -22.38 -6.37
CA MET A 173 7.34 -22.28 -7.12
C MET A 173 7.55 -22.23 -8.64
N LEU A 174 8.58 -21.54 -9.08
CA LEU A 174 8.92 -21.25 -10.47
C LEU A 174 10.40 -21.58 -10.74
N PRO A 175 10.76 -22.86 -10.92
CA PRO A 175 12.17 -23.29 -11.00
C PRO A 175 13.00 -22.57 -12.07
N TYR A 176 12.38 -22.11 -13.17
CA TYR A 176 13.08 -21.36 -14.21
C TYR A 176 13.66 -20.02 -13.75
N LEU A 177 13.23 -19.50 -12.59
CA LEU A 177 13.76 -18.27 -11.99
C LEU A 177 15.16 -18.45 -11.39
N GLU A 178 15.68 -19.66 -11.29
CA GLU A 178 17.07 -19.91 -10.90
C GLU A 178 18.06 -19.21 -11.84
N ASP A 179 17.71 -19.09 -13.12
CA ASP A 179 18.51 -18.42 -14.15
C ASP A 179 18.18 -16.91 -14.31
N ALA A 180 17.34 -16.36 -13.45
CA ALA A 180 16.92 -14.96 -13.54
C ALA A 180 17.95 -14.00 -12.94
N GLU A 181 18.13 -12.85 -13.58
CA GLU A 181 19.01 -11.77 -13.09
C GLU A 181 18.26 -10.87 -12.09
N LEU A 182 18.85 -10.64 -10.90
CA LEU A 182 18.32 -9.67 -9.96
C LEU A 182 18.60 -8.26 -10.46
N VAL A 183 17.54 -7.51 -10.79
CA VAL A 183 17.63 -6.12 -11.26
C VAL A 183 17.55 -5.14 -10.10
N GLN A 184 16.61 -5.39 -9.16
CA GLN A 184 16.37 -4.48 -8.05
C GLN A 184 15.77 -5.21 -6.85
N GLN A 185 16.15 -4.75 -5.66
CA GLN A 185 15.48 -5.04 -4.39
C GLN A 185 15.00 -3.72 -3.78
N THR A 186 13.79 -3.69 -3.26
CA THR A 186 13.22 -2.52 -2.61
C THR A 186 12.54 -2.89 -1.30
N ALA A 187 12.54 -1.96 -0.36
CA ALA A 187 11.80 -2.05 0.89
C ALA A 187 10.83 -0.87 1.01
N CYS A 188 9.71 -1.09 1.66
CA CYS A 188 8.76 -0.02 2.00
C CYS A 188 8.09 -0.30 3.34
N LEU A 189 7.63 0.77 3.99
CA LEU A 189 6.94 0.72 5.27
C LEU A 189 5.43 0.87 5.02
N ARG A 190 4.66 -0.14 5.43
CA ARG A 190 3.19 -0.11 5.37
C ARG A 190 2.64 0.46 6.67
N PRO A 191 1.68 1.40 6.63
CA PRO A 191 1.02 1.90 7.83
C PRO A 191 0.02 0.85 8.35
N MET A 192 0.33 0.21 9.48
CA MET A 192 -0.51 -0.83 10.05
C MET A 192 -1.22 -0.34 11.30
N ALA A 193 -2.56 -0.39 11.29
CA ALA A 193 -3.36 -0.31 12.51
C ALA A 193 -3.39 -1.68 13.22
N PRO A 194 -3.63 -1.76 14.54
CA PRO A 194 -3.65 -3.03 15.29
C PRO A 194 -4.65 -4.04 14.75
N ASP A 195 -5.80 -3.59 14.29
CA ASP A 195 -6.87 -4.40 13.70
C ASP A 195 -6.74 -4.60 12.17
N LYS A 196 -5.69 -4.04 11.57
CA LYS A 196 -5.39 -4.09 10.12
C LYS A 196 -6.42 -3.40 9.23
N MET A 197 -7.27 -2.55 9.80
CA MET A 197 -8.26 -1.76 9.06
C MET A 197 -7.79 -0.30 8.95
N PRO A 198 -8.15 0.41 7.87
CA PRO A 198 -7.85 1.83 7.74
C PRO A 198 -8.43 2.66 8.89
N ILE A 199 -7.84 3.82 9.14
CA ILE A 199 -8.36 4.83 10.04
C ILE A 199 -8.78 6.02 9.21
N ILE A 200 -10.08 6.38 9.30
CA ILE A 200 -10.66 7.58 8.71
C ILE A 200 -11.47 8.26 9.80
N ASP A 201 -11.11 9.50 10.12
CA ASP A 201 -11.82 10.27 11.12
C ASP A 201 -11.82 11.75 10.74
N ALA A 202 -12.94 12.45 10.98
CA ALA A 202 -13.10 13.83 10.59
C ALA A 202 -12.96 14.81 11.76
N GLU A 203 -12.98 14.32 12.98
CA GLU A 203 -12.91 15.19 14.18
C GLU A 203 -12.14 14.49 15.32
N PRO A 204 -10.93 13.99 15.03
CA PRO A 204 -10.16 13.27 16.06
C PRO A 204 -9.48 14.23 17.07
N GLY A 205 -9.55 15.55 16.84
CA GLY A 205 -8.84 16.57 17.61
C GLY A 205 -9.28 17.97 17.20
N PRO A 206 -8.34 18.88 16.84
CA PRO A 206 -8.66 20.24 16.41
C PRO A 206 -9.62 20.27 15.22
N GLU A 207 -10.51 21.26 15.20
CA GLU A 207 -11.44 21.47 14.09
C GLU A 207 -10.68 21.64 12.76
N GLY A 208 -11.19 21.09 11.68
CA GLY A 208 -10.55 21.09 10.37
C GLY A 208 -9.47 20.01 10.17
N LEU A 209 -9.20 19.17 11.18
CA LEU A 209 -8.31 18.02 11.02
C LEU A 209 -9.08 16.78 10.56
N VAL A 210 -8.62 16.18 9.47
CA VAL A 210 -9.12 14.90 8.97
C VAL A 210 -7.96 13.90 8.91
N ILE A 211 -8.19 12.66 9.36
CA ILE A 211 -7.22 11.57 9.28
C ILE A 211 -7.62 10.58 8.21
N ALA A 212 -6.64 10.15 7.39
CA ALA A 212 -6.79 9.06 6.42
C ALA A 212 -5.48 8.25 6.36
N THR A 213 -5.41 7.15 7.10
CA THR A 213 -4.18 6.34 7.22
C THR A 213 -4.51 4.86 7.43
N GLY A 214 -3.51 4.03 7.70
CA GLY A 214 -3.71 2.62 8.06
C GLY A 214 -4.12 1.71 6.91
N GLY A 215 -3.91 2.10 5.65
CA GLY A 215 -4.25 1.26 4.48
C GLY A 215 -3.52 -0.09 4.42
N GLY A 216 -2.43 -0.22 5.17
CA GLY A 216 -1.73 -1.47 5.38
C GLY A 216 -1.34 -2.18 4.08
N ARG A 217 -1.66 -3.47 4.00
CA ARG A 217 -1.44 -4.29 2.80
C ARG A 217 -2.41 -4.00 1.66
N GLN A 218 -3.56 -3.42 1.97
CA GLN A 218 -4.65 -3.19 1.01
C GLN A 218 -4.73 -1.72 0.56
N GLY A 219 -3.76 -0.88 0.93
CA GLY A 219 -3.79 0.55 0.67
C GLY A 219 -4.04 0.91 -0.78
N ILE A 220 -3.45 0.20 -1.73
CA ILE A 220 -3.70 0.41 -3.16
C ILE A 220 -5.14 0.05 -3.56
N LEU A 221 -5.67 -1.05 -3.03
CA LEU A 221 -7.02 -1.52 -3.34
C LEU A 221 -8.09 -0.57 -2.80
N VAL A 222 -7.92 -0.10 -1.56
CA VAL A 222 -8.89 0.76 -0.88
C VAL A 222 -8.62 2.26 -1.07
N GLY A 223 -7.45 2.62 -1.60
CA GLY A 223 -7.00 4.01 -1.77
C GLY A 223 -8.00 4.94 -2.46
N PRO A 224 -8.62 4.54 -3.58
CA PRO A 224 -9.61 5.38 -4.24
C PRO A 224 -10.83 5.69 -3.35
N ALA A 225 -11.35 4.68 -2.63
CA ALA A 225 -12.47 4.86 -1.70
C ALA A 225 -12.07 5.70 -0.48
N LEU A 226 -10.84 5.51 0.04
CA LEU A 226 -10.28 6.36 1.10
C LEU A 226 -10.22 7.82 0.64
N GLY A 227 -9.72 8.07 -0.56
CA GLY A 227 -9.60 9.42 -1.12
C GLY A 227 -10.95 10.10 -1.30
N GLU A 228 -11.94 9.42 -1.89
CA GLU A 228 -13.29 9.94 -2.09
C GLU A 228 -13.98 10.23 -0.75
N THR A 229 -13.90 9.29 0.19
CA THR A 229 -14.45 9.45 1.54
C THR A 229 -13.83 10.64 2.27
N THR A 230 -12.50 10.74 2.25
CA THR A 230 -11.75 11.83 2.89
C THR A 230 -12.13 13.19 2.28
N ALA A 231 -12.24 13.25 0.94
CA ALA A 231 -12.65 14.48 0.27
C ALA A 231 -14.07 14.91 0.67
N ALA A 232 -15.02 13.97 0.82
CA ALA A 232 -16.36 14.27 1.30
C ALA A 232 -16.34 14.87 2.71
N LEU A 233 -15.55 14.28 3.62
CA LEU A 233 -15.41 14.78 4.99
C LEU A 233 -14.84 16.21 5.04
N VAL A 234 -13.79 16.47 4.26
CA VAL A 234 -13.15 17.82 4.22
C VAL A 234 -14.13 18.92 3.82
N VAL A 235 -15.05 18.62 2.90
CA VAL A 235 -16.05 19.61 2.43
C VAL A 235 -17.38 19.54 3.18
N GLY A 236 -17.45 18.76 4.27
CA GLY A 236 -18.64 18.64 5.11
C GLY A 236 -19.79 17.86 4.46
N ASN A 237 -19.51 17.02 3.47
CA ASN A 237 -20.48 16.15 2.84
C ASN A 237 -20.56 14.79 3.54
N GLU A 238 -21.68 14.10 3.38
CA GLU A 238 -21.83 12.73 3.84
C GLU A 238 -20.91 11.79 3.02
N PRO A 239 -20.13 10.91 3.68
CA PRO A 239 -19.28 9.93 3.00
C PRO A 239 -20.11 8.97 2.13
N PRO A 240 -19.57 8.48 1.00
CA PRO A 240 -20.27 7.57 0.10
C PRO A 240 -20.52 6.18 0.71
N VAL A 241 -19.87 5.87 1.83
CA VAL A 241 -19.99 4.61 2.58
C VAL A 241 -20.02 4.91 4.07
N ASP A 242 -20.63 4.02 4.86
CA ASP A 242 -20.56 4.08 6.32
C ASP A 242 -19.12 3.84 6.79
N ILE A 243 -18.56 4.85 7.46
CA ILE A 243 -17.19 4.84 7.97
C ILE A 243 -17.10 4.61 9.49
N SER A 244 -18.21 4.36 10.17
CA SER A 244 -18.25 4.22 11.63
C SER A 244 -17.27 3.17 12.15
N ALA A 245 -17.09 2.07 11.40
CA ALA A 245 -16.13 1.03 11.72
C ALA A 245 -14.65 1.44 11.55
N PHE A 246 -14.38 2.57 10.91
CA PHE A 246 -13.03 3.06 10.61
C PHE A 246 -12.63 4.24 11.50
N SER A 247 -13.54 4.76 12.34
CA SER A 247 -13.24 5.85 13.28
C SER A 247 -12.12 5.48 14.24
N LEU A 248 -11.32 6.47 14.63
CA LEU A 248 -10.26 6.34 15.62
C LEU A 248 -10.81 5.91 16.99
N ALA A 249 -12.05 6.29 17.31
CA ALA A 249 -12.72 5.95 18.58
C ALA A 249 -12.81 4.44 18.85
N ARG A 250 -12.64 3.57 17.85
CA ARG A 250 -12.62 2.11 18.03
C ARG A 250 -11.42 1.59 18.82
N PHE A 251 -10.43 2.45 19.08
CA PHE A 251 -9.25 2.13 19.88
C PHE A 251 -9.26 2.76 21.29
N SER A 252 -10.36 3.43 21.67
CA SER A 252 -10.53 4.12 22.95
C SER A 252 -11.06 3.19 24.04
#